data_c4e343b648d327c951e36af5d87177ff
#
_entry.id   c4e343b648d327c951e36af5d87177ff
#
_cell.length_a   1.000
_cell.length_b   1.000
_cell.length_c   1.000
_cell.angle_alpha   90.00
_cell.angle_beta   90.00
_cell.angle_gamma   90.00
#
_symmetry.space_group_name_H-M   'P 1'
#
loop_
_entity.id
_entity.type
_entity.pdbx_description
1 polymer ?
#
loop_
_entity_poly.entity_id
_entity_poly.type
_entity_poly.pdbx_seq_one_letter_code
_entity_poly.pdbx_strand_id
1 'polypeptide(L)'
;MADKIVVPQDNPKKEKEKVFPVNLFWIELICLLIGGGTLVLFCLGRSLFDYGNMIDNEVWGHFGDFIGGVIGTLISYISIRLLIRNLREQMKANKQQADSNTQNAKVYELQQFNEMFKLLYGQYQDTILCYRHGNNTGRKAMSDITNEIKQHAANIRENTYQEREERSLSIFDGYYVTYHDVAPVHFRIIYRIFQLIDEANISEDQRRDVAKIMRCQLSEEELFLLRYNCKSLYGAKMRVYMNRYNLQKHLPLLSLLEFSPYKYALSDDKQRNRLNTELSVIRKNVRDLFIRQDNEPKIFEKIYTKRYRIKIEVSADNKQFEIEIIKNENHVVSLTDTDIDVVLERLGHDKIRTLLYDLICEIFVYSNFSLYNKIVDLKIEYDSQRQEQAKMVKCKRSF
;
A
#
# COMPACT_ATOMS: atom_id res chain seq x y z
N MET A 1 -7.24 23.87 6.42
CA MET A 1 -5.98 23.99 7.17
C MET A 1 -5.05 22.95 6.59
N ALA A 2 -4.09 23.40 5.80
CA ALA A 2 -3.11 22.53 5.13
C ALA A 2 -1.84 22.57 5.95
N ASP A 3 -1.65 21.57 6.80
CA ASP A 3 -0.40 21.40 7.51
C ASP A 3 0.68 20.91 6.53
N LYS A 4 1.71 21.74 6.41
CA LYS A 4 2.90 21.46 5.63
C LYS A 4 3.61 20.23 6.22
N ILE A 5 3.69 19.17 5.42
CA ILE A 5 4.61 18.08 5.69
C ILE A 5 6.03 18.64 5.54
N VAL A 6 6.66 18.89 6.67
CA VAL A 6 8.08 19.28 6.77
C VAL A 6 8.91 18.01 6.58
N VAL A 7 9.48 17.86 5.41
CA VAL A 7 10.53 16.86 5.15
C VAL A 7 11.78 17.31 5.93
N PRO A 8 12.36 16.48 6.80
CA PRO A 8 13.62 16.80 7.46
C PRO A 8 14.72 16.93 6.38
N GLN A 9 15.19 18.12 6.12
CA GLN A 9 16.43 18.32 5.40
C GLN A 9 17.58 17.93 6.34
N ASP A 10 18.05 16.70 6.20
CA ASP A 10 19.35 16.31 6.73
C ASP A 10 20.42 17.08 5.94
N ASN A 11 20.91 18.13 6.57
CA ASN A 11 21.95 18.99 6.04
C ASN A 11 23.30 18.32 6.35
N PRO A 12 23.96 17.65 5.40
CA PRO A 12 25.30 17.13 5.65
C PRO A 12 26.20 18.34 5.93
N LYS A 13 26.75 18.40 7.13
CA LYS A 13 27.79 19.37 7.50
C LYS A 13 28.83 19.35 6.39
N LYS A 14 28.83 20.37 5.56
CA LYS A 14 29.90 20.65 4.60
C LYS A 14 31.15 20.93 5.42
N GLU A 15 31.99 19.94 5.62
CA GLU A 15 33.38 20.16 5.93
C GLU A 15 33.97 21.02 4.79
N LYS A 16 34.10 22.29 5.06
CA LYS A 16 34.80 23.21 4.17
C LYS A 16 36.30 22.82 4.25
N GLU A 17 36.71 21.84 3.44
CA GLU A 17 38.12 21.75 3.05
C GLU A 17 38.49 23.13 2.50
N LYS A 18 39.42 23.82 3.20
CA LYS A 18 40.02 25.06 2.72
C LYS A 18 40.82 24.74 1.47
N VAL A 19 40.15 24.76 0.34
CA VAL A 19 40.78 24.77 -0.97
C VAL A 19 41.41 26.13 -1.13
N PHE A 20 42.73 26.23 -0.88
CA PHE A 20 43.48 27.40 -1.28
C PHE A 20 43.34 27.54 -2.80
N PRO A 21 42.76 28.61 -3.31
CA PRO A 21 42.74 28.85 -4.75
C PRO A 21 44.19 29.09 -5.15
N VAL A 22 44.85 28.09 -5.70
CA VAL A 22 46.14 28.28 -6.34
C VAL A 22 45.86 29.16 -7.56
N ASN A 23 46.16 30.45 -7.40
CA ASN A 23 45.95 31.42 -8.45
C ASN A 23 46.91 31.05 -9.61
N LEU A 24 46.41 30.63 -10.75
CA LEU A 24 47.20 30.20 -11.91
C LEU A 24 48.26 31.27 -12.27
N PHE A 25 47.87 32.53 -12.09
CA PHE A 25 48.74 33.68 -12.26
C PHE A 25 50.03 33.62 -11.45
N TRP A 26 49.97 33.20 -10.18
CA TRP A 26 51.17 33.09 -9.38
C TRP A 26 52.08 31.92 -9.82
N ILE A 27 51.49 30.86 -10.34
CA ILE A 27 52.25 29.73 -10.90
C ILE A 27 52.98 30.17 -12.16
N GLU A 28 52.29 30.86 -13.06
CA GLU A 28 52.89 31.42 -14.27
C GLU A 28 53.98 32.42 -13.97
N LEU A 29 53.74 33.32 -13.02
CA LEU A 29 54.74 34.30 -12.57
C LEU A 29 55.98 33.65 -11.96
N ILE A 30 55.79 32.60 -11.10
CA ILE A 30 56.88 31.85 -10.52
C ILE A 30 57.67 31.09 -11.58
N CYS A 31 57.02 30.47 -12.56
CA CYS A 31 57.68 29.80 -13.66
C CYS A 31 58.52 30.78 -14.50
N LEU A 32 57.95 31.96 -14.75
CA LEU A 32 58.62 33.04 -15.51
C LEU A 32 59.85 33.61 -14.76
N LEU A 33 59.74 33.79 -13.45
CA LEU A 33 60.81 34.20 -12.58
C LEU A 33 61.93 33.14 -12.46
N ILE A 34 61.59 31.90 -12.36
CA ILE A 34 62.57 30.79 -12.31
C ILE A 34 63.29 30.69 -13.68
N GLY A 35 62.51 30.66 -14.78
CA GLY A 35 63.08 30.58 -16.12
C GLY A 35 63.96 31.79 -16.45
N GLY A 36 63.47 33.01 -16.16
CA GLY A 36 64.26 34.23 -16.37
C GLY A 36 65.49 34.31 -15.44
N GLY A 37 65.31 33.93 -14.17
CA GLY A 37 66.43 33.94 -13.19
C GLY A 37 67.53 32.94 -13.54
N THR A 38 67.15 31.74 -14.03
CA THR A 38 68.14 30.73 -14.47
C THR A 38 68.92 31.20 -15.70
N LEU A 39 68.24 31.91 -16.62
CA LEU A 39 68.88 32.49 -17.81
C LEU A 39 69.87 33.58 -17.41
N VAL A 40 69.47 34.48 -16.49
CA VAL A 40 70.35 35.56 -15.99
C VAL A 40 71.53 34.97 -15.24
N LEU A 41 71.36 34.00 -14.38
CA LEU A 41 72.44 33.35 -13.67
C LEU A 41 73.43 32.66 -14.61
N PHE A 42 72.89 32.03 -15.66
CA PHE A 42 73.74 31.41 -16.68
C PHE A 42 74.57 32.45 -17.46
N CYS A 43 73.92 33.55 -17.86
CA CYS A 43 74.61 34.66 -18.55
C CYS A 43 75.70 35.39 -17.64
N LEU A 44 75.43 35.53 -16.36
CA LEU A 44 76.37 36.16 -15.42
C LEU A 44 77.52 35.22 -14.97
N GLY A 45 77.23 33.94 -14.91
CA GLY A 45 78.21 32.96 -14.38
C GLY A 45 79.24 32.49 -15.41
N ARG A 46 79.04 32.72 -16.69
CA ARG A 46 79.94 32.26 -17.75
C ARG A 46 79.97 33.23 -18.92
N SER A 47 81.16 33.48 -19.51
CA SER A 47 81.26 34.21 -20.71
C SER A 47 80.60 33.41 -21.85
N LEU A 48 79.48 33.90 -22.35
CA LEU A 48 78.72 33.27 -23.41
C LEU A 48 79.28 33.53 -24.82
N PHE A 49 80.32 34.42 -24.87
CA PHE A 49 80.91 34.81 -26.12
C PHE A 49 82.42 34.58 -26.01
N ASP A 50 82.94 33.92 -27.03
CA ASP A 50 84.40 33.80 -27.19
C ASP A 50 85.04 35.08 -27.73
N TYR A 51 86.36 35.20 -27.73
CA TYR A 51 87.09 36.38 -28.25
C TYR A 51 86.68 36.63 -29.73
N GLY A 52 85.79 37.62 -29.96
CA GLY A 52 85.37 37.96 -31.29
C GLY A 52 83.83 37.91 -31.48
N ASN A 53 83.06 37.93 -30.42
CA ASN A 53 81.57 37.97 -30.43
C ASN A 53 80.89 36.75 -31.12
N MET A 54 81.53 35.62 -31.18
CA MET A 54 80.91 34.37 -31.63
C MET A 54 80.24 33.65 -30.47
N ILE A 55 79.08 33.04 -30.81
CA ILE A 55 78.25 32.26 -29.87
C ILE A 55 79.01 30.94 -29.59
N ASP A 56 79.28 30.68 -28.29
CA ASP A 56 79.84 29.38 -27.86
C ASP A 56 78.73 28.30 -27.85
N ASN A 57 78.73 27.54 -28.93
CA ASN A 57 77.68 26.49 -29.20
C ASN A 57 77.73 25.38 -28.11
N GLU A 58 78.82 25.08 -27.49
CA GLU A 58 78.94 24.04 -26.45
C GLU A 58 78.28 24.52 -25.14
N VAL A 59 78.51 25.76 -24.76
CA VAL A 59 77.88 26.35 -23.60
C VAL A 59 76.40 26.51 -23.73
N TRP A 60 75.92 26.89 -24.95
CA TRP A 60 74.50 26.97 -25.24
C TRP A 60 73.85 25.56 -25.31
N GLY A 61 74.58 24.53 -25.77
CA GLY A 61 74.11 23.14 -25.72
C GLY A 61 73.89 22.68 -24.27
N HIS A 62 74.86 22.85 -23.41
CA HIS A 62 74.71 22.53 -21.99
C HIS A 62 73.59 23.30 -21.27
N PHE A 63 73.35 24.55 -21.64
CA PHE A 63 72.18 25.33 -21.17
C PHE A 63 70.85 24.71 -21.59
N GLY A 64 70.76 24.33 -22.88
CA GLY A 64 69.58 23.64 -23.41
C GLY A 64 69.29 22.33 -22.67
N ASP A 65 70.29 21.52 -22.40
CA ASP A 65 70.15 20.28 -21.65
C ASP A 65 69.73 20.51 -20.19
N PHE A 66 70.27 21.54 -19.54
CA PHE A 66 69.89 21.93 -18.17
C PHE A 66 68.41 22.41 -18.13
N ILE A 67 68.00 23.29 -19.05
CA ILE A 67 66.62 23.77 -19.16
C ILE A 67 65.68 22.61 -19.46
N GLY A 68 65.97 21.80 -20.43
CA GLY A 68 65.16 20.66 -20.79
C GLY A 68 65.07 19.58 -19.73
N GLY A 69 66.22 19.24 -19.13
CA GLY A 69 66.31 18.19 -18.09
C GLY A 69 65.73 18.56 -16.75
N VAL A 70 66.04 19.71 -16.21
CA VAL A 70 65.66 20.10 -14.84
C VAL A 70 64.36 20.89 -14.85
N ILE A 71 64.26 21.93 -15.62
CA ILE A 71 63.10 22.83 -15.60
C ILE A 71 61.90 22.14 -16.28
N GLY A 72 62.11 21.44 -17.39
CA GLY A 72 61.09 20.66 -18.08
C GLY A 72 60.45 19.58 -17.21
N THR A 73 61.28 18.86 -16.43
CA THR A 73 60.76 17.86 -15.49
C THR A 73 59.97 18.49 -14.32
N LEU A 74 60.38 19.62 -13.78
CA LEU A 74 59.66 20.36 -12.76
C LEU A 74 58.28 20.85 -13.26
N ILE A 75 58.22 21.43 -14.44
CA ILE A 75 56.98 21.90 -15.08
C ILE A 75 56.07 20.71 -15.35
N SER A 76 56.60 19.59 -15.85
CA SER A 76 55.82 18.37 -16.08
C SER A 76 55.26 17.80 -14.78
N TYR A 77 56.01 17.78 -13.68
CA TYR A 77 55.55 17.37 -12.38
C TYR A 77 54.41 18.25 -11.86
N ILE A 78 54.53 19.58 -11.97
CA ILE A 78 53.47 20.51 -11.58
C ILE A 78 52.22 20.29 -12.43
N SER A 79 52.39 20.11 -13.73
CA SER A 79 51.26 19.85 -14.67
C SER A 79 50.53 18.56 -14.32
N ILE A 80 51.24 17.48 -14.01
CA ILE A 80 50.65 16.20 -13.59
C ILE A 80 49.89 16.38 -12.25
N ARG A 81 50.48 17.12 -11.30
CA ARG A 81 49.79 17.40 -10.03
C ARG A 81 48.49 18.18 -10.19
N LEU A 82 48.48 19.19 -11.07
CA LEU A 82 47.28 19.94 -11.42
C LEU A 82 46.24 19.06 -12.16
N LEU A 83 46.69 18.21 -13.08
CA LEU A 83 45.83 17.28 -13.77
C LEU A 83 45.14 16.30 -12.79
N ILE A 84 45.91 15.69 -11.87
CA ILE A 84 45.38 14.79 -10.84
C ILE A 84 44.35 15.52 -9.96
N ARG A 85 44.62 16.77 -9.59
CA ARG A 85 43.64 17.57 -8.84
C ARG A 85 42.36 17.81 -9.61
N ASN A 86 42.45 18.24 -10.87
CA ASN A 86 41.28 18.45 -11.74
C ASN A 86 40.47 17.17 -11.91
N LEU A 87 41.16 16.02 -12.12
CA LEU A 87 40.48 14.73 -12.21
C LEU A 87 39.70 14.37 -10.95
N ARG A 88 40.29 14.63 -9.76
CA ARG A 88 39.60 14.39 -8.48
C ARG A 88 38.37 15.29 -8.32
N GLU A 89 38.47 16.56 -8.68
CA GLU A 89 37.32 17.50 -8.65
C GLU A 89 36.23 17.07 -9.64
N GLN A 90 36.58 16.65 -10.84
CA GLN A 90 35.64 16.09 -11.81
C GLN A 90 34.98 14.81 -11.30
N MET A 91 35.72 13.89 -10.71
CA MET A 91 35.13 12.67 -10.13
C MET A 91 34.16 13.00 -9.02
N LYS A 92 34.46 13.98 -8.16
CA LYS A 92 33.58 14.44 -7.10
C LYS A 92 32.29 15.09 -7.67
N ALA A 93 32.44 15.94 -8.67
CA ALA A 93 31.32 16.57 -9.37
C ALA A 93 30.42 15.54 -10.07
N ASN A 94 31.03 14.56 -10.76
CA ASN A 94 30.29 13.49 -11.42
C ASN A 94 29.50 12.62 -10.40
N LYS A 95 30.10 12.31 -9.24
CA LYS A 95 29.41 11.61 -8.18
C LYS A 95 28.22 12.41 -7.66
N GLN A 96 28.39 13.68 -7.35
CA GLN A 96 27.30 14.56 -6.92
C GLN A 96 26.19 14.67 -7.97
N GLN A 97 26.56 14.72 -9.25
CA GLN A 97 25.61 14.74 -10.37
C GLN A 97 24.81 13.41 -10.42
N ALA A 98 25.47 12.26 -10.25
CA ALA A 98 24.81 10.96 -10.23
C ALA A 98 23.84 10.85 -9.04
N ASP A 99 24.24 11.30 -7.85
CA ASP A 99 23.37 11.32 -6.65
C ASP A 99 22.16 12.26 -6.88
N SER A 100 22.38 13.43 -7.46
CA SER A 100 21.31 14.37 -7.82
C SER A 100 20.35 13.77 -8.85
N ASN A 101 20.86 13.10 -9.87
CA ASN A 101 20.03 12.47 -10.91
C ASN A 101 19.15 11.36 -10.32
N THR A 102 19.68 10.56 -9.38
CA THR A 102 18.89 9.52 -8.68
C THR A 102 17.81 10.12 -7.80
N GLN A 103 18.06 11.22 -7.13
CA GLN A 103 17.03 11.94 -6.36
C GLN A 103 15.96 12.54 -7.28
N ASN A 104 16.38 13.17 -8.37
CA ASN A 104 15.44 13.73 -9.34
C ASN A 104 14.55 12.64 -9.97
N ALA A 105 15.11 11.47 -10.31
CA ALA A 105 14.33 10.36 -10.82
C ALA A 105 13.21 9.94 -9.85
N LYS A 106 13.51 9.82 -8.56
CA LYS A 106 12.49 9.51 -7.53
C LYS A 106 11.41 10.59 -7.43
N VAL A 107 11.78 11.86 -7.55
CA VAL A 107 10.81 12.96 -7.55
C VAL A 107 9.91 12.89 -8.77
N TYR A 108 10.45 12.60 -9.95
CA TYR A 108 9.66 12.44 -11.18
C TYR A 108 8.71 11.25 -11.09
N GLU A 109 9.14 10.11 -10.58
CA GLU A 109 8.28 8.93 -10.36
C GLU A 109 7.09 9.29 -9.44
N LEU A 110 7.35 10.00 -8.35
CA LEU A 110 6.30 10.45 -7.43
C LEU A 110 5.34 11.46 -8.09
N GLN A 111 5.86 12.37 -8.91
CA GLN A 111 5.03 13.31 -9.66
C GLN A 111 4.14 12.57 -10.67
N GLN A 112 4.68 11.64 -11.45
CA GLN A 112 3.92 10.80 -12.37
C GLN A 112 2.83 10.01 -11.66
N PHE A 113 3.16 9.42 -10.51
CA PHE A 113 2.15 8.74 -9.68
C PHE A 113 1.02 9.70 -9.29
N ASN A 114 1.34 10.89 -8.78
CA ASN A 114 0.35 11.86 -8.34
C ASN A 114 -0.54 12.35 -9.49
N GLU A 115 0.03 12.60 -10.67
CA GLU A 115 -0.70 13.02 -11.85
C GLU A 115 -1.64 11.93 -12.34
N MET A 116 -1.15 10.69 -12.44
CA MET A 116 -1.97 9.55 -12.85
C MET A 116 -3.08 9.27 -11.83
N PHE A 117 -2.78 9.36 -10.53
CA PHE A 117 -3.77 9.19 -9.48
C PHE A 117 -4.88 10.25 -9.58
N LYS A 118 -4.52 11.52 -9.78
CA LYS A 118 -5.50 12.62 -9.97
C LYS A 118 -6.37 12.39 -11.20
N LEU A 119 -5.78 11.96 -12.31
CA LEU A 119 -6.51 11.64 -13.54
C LEU A 119 -7.53 10.52 -13.31
N LEU A 120 -7.10 9.41 -12.76
CA LEU A 120 -7.98 8.27 -12.47
C LEU A 120 -9.05 8.61 -11.43
N TYR A 121 -8.70 9.42 -10.43
CA TYR A 121 -9.65 9.89 -9.43
C TYR A 121 -10.72 10.81 -10.05
N GLY A 122 -10.36 11.70 -10.96
CA GLY A 122 -11.31 12.50 -11.73
C GLY A 122 -12.26 11.62 -12.54
N GLN A 123 -11.71 10.67 -13.30
CA GLN A 123 -12.51 9.69 -14.05
C GLN A 123 -13.46 8.87 -13.15
N TYR A 124 -12.99 8.47 -11.96
CA TYR A 124 -13.83 7.81 -10.96
C TYR A 124 -15.03 8.69 -10.56
N GLN A 125 -14.82 9.97 -10.27
CA GLN A 125 -15.90 10.89 -9.93
C GLN A 125 -16.89 11.07 -11.10
N ASP A 126 -16.39 11.18 -12.33
CA ASP A 126 -17.22 11.32 -13.53
C ASP A 126 -18.07 10.07 -13.74
N THR A 127 -17.53 8.87 -13.52
CA THR A 127 -18.33 7.62 -13.66
C THR A 127 -19.44 7.51 -12.63
N ILE A 128 -19.25 8.04 -11.42
CA ILE A 128 -20.33 8.09 -10.44
C ILE A 128 -21.51 8.92 -10.99
N LEU A 129 -21.23 10.05 -11.61
CA LEU A 129 -22.26 10.95 -12.17
C LEU A 129 -23.01 10.33 -13.34
N CYS A 130 -22.44 9.29 -13.99
CA CYS A 130 -23.11 8.58 -15.09
C CYS A 130 -24.22 7.62 -14.62
N TYR A 131 -24.24 7.24 -13.34
CA TYR A 131 -25.33 6.40 -12.82
C TYR A 131 -26.66 7.14 -12.88
N ARG A 132 -27.70 6.45 -13.40
CA ARG A 132 -29.07 6.97 -13.50
C ARG A 132 -30.05 5.90 -13.08
N HIS A 133 -31.05 6.27 -12.28
CA HIS A 133 -32.15 5.41 -11.89
C HIS A 133 -33.41 6.28 -11.70
N GLY A 134 -34.43 6.09 -12.54
CA GLY A 134 -35.57 6.99 -12.58
C GLY A 134 -35.12 8.45 -12.79
N ASN A 135 -35.55 9.32 -11.90
CA ASN A 135 -35.15 10.76 -11.90
C ASN A 135 -33.86 11.07 -11.14
N ASN A 136 -33.26 10.08 -10.50
CA ASN A 136 -32.06 10.27 -9.69
C ASN A 136 -30.79 9.99 -10.50
N THR A 137 -29.72 10.72 -10.16
CA THR A 137 -28.39 10.59 -10.77
C THR A 137 -27.30 10.44 -9.71
N GLY A 138 -26.14 9.95 -10.12
CA GLY A 138 -24.97 9.86 -9.25
C GLY A 138 -25.17 8.91 -8.08
N ARG A 139 -24.67 9.26 -6.92
CA ARG A 139 -24.73 8.44 -5.70
C ARG A 139 -26.17 8.16 -5.25
N LYS A 140 -27.10 9.07 -5.52
CA LYS A 140 -28.50 8.86 -5.19
C LYS A 140 -29.11 7.75 -6.05
N ALA A 141 -28.84 7.75 -7.35
CA ALA A 141 -29.24 6.66 -8.25
C ALA A 141 -28.61 5.32 -7.80
N MET A 142 -27.34 5.34 -7.40
CA MET A 142 -26.66 4.14 -6.91
C MET A 142 -27.28 3.61 -5.62
N SER A 143 -27.72 4.49 -4.72
CA SER A 143 -28.45 4.10 -3.50
C SER A 143 -29.79 3.44 -3.85
N ASP A 144 -30.55 4.01 -4.78
CA ASP A 144 -31.84 3.44 -5.21
C ASP A 144 -31.65 2.05 -5.84
N ILE A 145 -30.68 1.91 -6.74
CA ILE A 145 -30.27 0.63 -7.36
C ILE A 145 -29.92 -0.40 -6.29
N THR A 146 -29.08 0.00 -5.33
CA THR A 146 -28.64 -0.90 -4.26
C THR A 146 -29.81 -1.34 -3.37
N ASN A 147 -30.76 -0.44 -3.11
CA ASN A 147 -31.96 -0.76 -2.35
C ASN A 147 -32.86 -1.73 -3.11
N GLU A 148 -33.01 -1.55 -4.43
CA GLU A 148 -33.75 -2.49 -5.29
C GLU A 148 -33.12 -3.90 -5.26
N ILE A 149 -31.80 -4.00 -5.41
CA ILE A 149 -31.07 -5.27 -5.28
C ILE A 149 -31.32 -5.92 -3.91
N LYS A 150 -31.25 -5.13 -2.82
CA LYS A 150 -31.50 -5.61 -1.46
C LYS A 150 -32.96 -6.07 -1.26
N GLN A 151 -33.94 -5.44 -1.94
CA GLN A 151 -35.31 -5.88 -1.90
C GLN A 151 -35.52 -7.23 -2.60
N HIS A 152 -34.86 -7.44 -3.75
CA HIS A 152 -34.88 -8.75 -4.42
C HIS A 152 -34.30 -9.87 -3.55
N ALA A 153 -33.35 -9.55 -2.70
CA ALA A 153 -32.73 -10.47 -1.74
C ALA A 153 -33.60 -10.77 -0.50
N ALA A 154 -34.69 -10.06 -0.28
CA ALA A 154 -35.59 -10.33 0.85
C ALA A 154 -36.18 -11.76 0.83
N ASN A 155 -36.21 -12.39 -0.34
CA ASN A 155 -36.71 -13.75 -0.55
C ASN A 155 -35.62 -14.84 -0.50
N ILE A 156 -34.35 -14.49 -0.15
CA ILE A 156 -33.30 -15.47 0.05
C ILE A 156 -33.60 -16.27 1.31
N ARG A 157 -33.87 -17.58 1.15
CA ARG A 157 -34.28 -18.49 2.24
C ARG A 157 -33.42 -19.75 2.28
N GLU A 158 -32.40 -19.83 1.47
CA GLU A 158 -31.50 -20.95 1.37
C GLU A 158 -30.83 -21.20 2.74
N ASN A 159 -30.63 -22.45 3.08
CA ASN A 159 -30.18 -22.85 4.43
C ASN A 159 -28.69 -22.62 4.63
N THR A 160 -27.88 -22.86 3.60
CA THR A 160 -26.43 -22.75 3.69
C THR A 160 -25.93 -21.39 3.22
N TYR A 161 -24.78 -20.96 3.76
CA TYR A 161 -24.11 -19.73 3.35
C TYR A 161 -23.78 -19.76 1.84
N GLN A 162 -23.29 -20.90 1.35
CA GLN A 162 -22.88 -21.07 -0.03
C GLN A 162 -24.07 -20.90 -1.00
N GLU A 163 -25.19 -21.55 -0.73
CA GLU A 163 -26.42 -21.41 -1.54
C GLU A 163 -26.91 -19.95 -1.57
N ARG A 164 -26.87 -19.27 -0.41
CA ARG A 164 -27.22 -17.84 -0.35
C ARG A 164 -26.23 -16.97 -1.13
N GLU A 165 -24.95 -17.31 -1.13
CA GLU A 165 -23.94 -16.63 -1.93
C GLU A 165 -24.19 -16.80 -3.42
N GLU A 166 -24.47 -18.01 -3.90
CA GLU A 166 -24.80 -18.29 -5.30
C GLU A 166 -26.07 -17.52 -5.73
N ARG A 167 -27.08 -17.51 -4.88
CA ARG A 167 -28.31 -16.73 -5.12
C ARG A 167 -28.04 -15.23 -5.17
N SER A 168 -27.23 -14.72 -4.28
CA SER A 168 -26.81 -13.32 -4.24
C SER A 168 -26.06 -12.90 -5.52
N LEU A 169 -25.18 -13.76 -6.02
CA LEU A 169 -24.49 -13.54 -7.29
C LEU A 169 -25.44 -13.53 -8.47
N SER A 170 -26.42 -14.44 -8.52
CA SER A 170 -27.46 -14.44 -9.57
C SER A 170 -28.26 -13.12 -9.59
N ILE A 171 -28.58 -12.56 -8.42
CA ILE A 171 -29.26 -11.26 -8.32
C ILE A 171 -28.33 -10.13 -8.82
N PHE A 172 -27.05 -10.17 -8.46
CA PHE A 172 -26.07 -9.19 -8.91
C PHE A 172 -25.84 -9.26 -10.42
N ASP A 173 -25.84 -10.45 -11.02
CA ASP A 173 -25.68 -10.62 -12.47
C ASP A 173 -26.83 -9.93 -13.22
N GLY A 174 -28.06 -9.98 -12.72
CA GLY A 174 -29.19 -9.20 -13.26
C GLY A 174 -28.91 -7.69 -13.25
N TYR A 175 -28.38 -7.16 -12.14
CA TYR A 175 -27.93 -5.77 -12.08
C TYR A 175 -26.81 -5.48 -13.09
N TYR A 176 -25.81 -6.35 -13.18
CA TYR A 176 -24.66 -6.14 -14.08
C TYR A 176 -25.09 -6.09 -15.55
N VAL A 177 -26.07 -6.89 -15.94
CA VAL A 177 -26.65 -6.86 -17.28
C VAL A 177 -27.43 -5.55 -17.52
N THR A 178 -28.21 -5.10 -16.54
CA THR A 178 -29.02 -3.87 -16.66
C THR A 178 -28.17 -2.61 -16.79
N TYR A 179 -27.03 -2.55 -16.07
CA TYR A 179 -26.12 -1.38 -16.04
C TYR A 179 -24.80 -1.66 -16.73
N HIS A 180 -24.81 -2.47 -17.79
CA HIS A 180 -23.60 -2.94 -18.50
C HIS A 180 -22.78 -1.82 -19.15
N ASP A 181 -23.34 -0.68 -19.39
CA ASP A 181 -22.68 0.51 -19.94
C ASP A 181 -21.87 1.30 -18.91
N VAL A 182 -22.33 1.37 -17.65
CA VAL A 182 -21.73 2.18 -16.59
C VAL A 182 -20.95 1.33 -15.58
N ALA A 183 -21.55 0.25 -15.07
CA ALA A 183 -20.98 -0.53 -13.99
C ALA A 183 -19.57 -1.12 -14.30
N PRO A 184 -19.32 -1.72 -15.48
CA PRO A 184 -18.00 -2.24 -15.82
C PRO A 184 -16.93 -1.15 -15.91
N VAL A 185 -17.29 0.05 -16.38
CA VAL A 185 -16.35 1.17 -16.48
C VAL A 185 -15.96 1.64 -15.09
N HIS A 186 -16.95 1.83 -14.22
CA HIS A 186 -16.75 2.22 -12.83
C HIS A 186 -15.83 1.25 -12.08
N PHE A 187 -16.11 -0.05 -12.14
CA PHE A 187 -15.28 -1.05 -11.46
C PHE A 187 -13.88 -1.15 -12.03
N ARG A 188 -13.69 -0.96 -13.34
CA ARG A 188 -12.36 -0.95 -13.97
C ARG A 188 -11.54 0.26 -13.51
N ILE A 189 -12.15 1.43 -13.36
CA ILE A 189 -11.44 2.62 -12.86
C ILE A 189 -11.00 2.41 -11.41
N ILE A 190 -11.89 1.90 -10.54
CA ILE A 190 -11.52 1.58 -9.16
C ILE A 190 -10.37 0.56 -9.15
N TYR A 191 -10.44 -0.49 -9.97
CA TYR A 191 -9.36 -1.47 -10.10
C TYR A 191 -8.03 -0.80 -10.51
N ARG A 192 -8.06 0.09 -11.51
CA ARG A 192 -6.86 0.79 -11.98
C ARG A 192 -6.26 1.71 -10.92
N ILE A 193 -7.08 2.37 -10.11
CA ILE A 193 -6.60 3.19 -8.99
C ILE A 193 -5.84 2.31 -7.98
N PHE A 194 -6.43 1.18 -7.57
CA PHE A 194 -5.76 0.30 -6.61
C PHE A 194 -4.55 -0.42 -7.20
N GLN A 195 -4.57 -0.74 -8.49
CA GLN A 195 -3.40 -1.25 -9.21
C GLN A 195 -2.27 -0.20 -9.20
N LEU A 196 -2.55 1.04 -9.54
CA LEU A 196 -1.58 2.13 -9.52
C LEU A 196 -0.96 2.32 -8.12
N ILE A 197 -1.79 2.26 -7.06
CA ILE A 197 -1.31 2.35 -5.68
C ILE A 197 -0.39 1.17 -5.33
N ASP A 198 -0.75 -0.03 -5.77
CA ASP A 198 0.00 -1.26 -5.46
C ASP A 198 1.34 -1.36 -6.18
N GLU A 199 1.39 -0.90 -7.43
CA GLU A 199 2.58 -0.92 -8.28
C GLU A 199 3.50 0.30 -8.07
N ALA A 200 3.06 1.31 -7.31
CA ALA A 200 3.83 2.53 -7.08
C ALA A 200 5.14 2.25 -6.33
N ASN A 201 6.23 2.89 -6.76
CA ASN A 201 7.54 2.83 -6.12
C ASN A 201 7.60 3.75 -4.89
N ILE A 202 6.75 3.47 -3.90
CA ILE A 202 6.63 4.17 -2.62
C ILE A 202 6.72 3.17 -1.47
N SER A 203 6.94 3.67 -0.24
CA SER A 203 6.98 2.79 0.92
C SER A 203 5.63 2.09 1.17
N GLU A 204 5.65 0.93 1.82
CA GLU A 204 4.43 0.19 2.14
C GLU A 204 3.46 1.02 3.01
N ASP A 205 3.97 1.85 3.92
CA ASP A 205 3.16 2.73 4.76
C ASP A 205 2.49 3.83 3.93
N GLN A 206 3.22 4.46 3.02
CA GLN A 206 2.66 5.45 2.07
C GLN A 206 1.58 4.82 1.19
N ARG A 207 1.83 3.60 0.68
CA ARG A 207 0.88 2.84 -0.13
C ARG A 207 -0.42 2.58 0.64
N ARG A 208 -0.31 2.17 1.90
CA ARG A 208 -1.45 1.97 2.80
C ARG A 208 -2.21 3.27 3.07
N ASP A 209 -1.52 4.39 3.23
CA ASP A 209 -2.15 5.68 3.51
C ASP A 209 -2.92 6.21 2.30
N VAL A 210 -2.35 6.11 1.10
CA VAL A 210 -3.06 6.45 -0.14
C VAL A 210 -4.29 5.55 -0.34
N ALA A 211 -4.15 4.25 -0.11
CA ALA A 211 -5.28 3.31 -0.17
C ALA A 211 -6.37 3.63 0.86
N LYS A 212 -6.02 4.09 2.08
CA LYS A 212 -7.00 4.58 3.07
C LYS A 212 -7.74 5.81 2.57
N ILE A 213 -7.04 6.77 1.95
CA ILE A 213 -7.65 7.97 1.38
C ILE A 213 -8.68 7.57 0.32
N MET A 214 -8.30 6.70 -0.63
CA MET A 214 -9.23 6.23 -1.67
C MET A 214 -10.42 5.47 -1.06
N ARG A 215 -10.18 4.60 -0.06
CA ARG A 215 -11.26 3.89 0.63
C ARG A 215 -12.28 4.82 1.29
N CYS A 216 -11.84 5.95 1.85
CA CYS A 216 -12.74 6.94 2.45
C CYS A 216 -13.64 7.65 1.43
N GLN A 217 -13.33 7.57 0.14
CA GLN A 217 -14.15 8.13 -0.93
C GLN A 217 -15.25 7.19 -1.41
N LEU A 218 -15.08 5.88 -1.16
CA LEU A 218 -16.07 4.87 -1.55
C LEU A 218 -17.25 4.89 -0.58
N SER A 219 -18.47 5.05 -1.11
CA SER A 219 -19.70 4.95 -0.32
C SER A 219 -20.00 3.49 0.07
N GLU A 220 -20.96 3.29 0.98
CA GLU A 220 -21.42 1.95 1.35
C GLU A 220 -21.98 1.20 0.14
N GLU A 221 -22.73 1.89 -0.70
CA GLU A 221 -23.33 1.33 -1.92
C GLU A 221 -22.27 0.92 -2.94
N GLU A 222 -21.24 1.75 -3.12
CA GLU A 222 -20.11 1.42 -3.99
C GLU A 222 -19.36 0.19 -3.46
N LEU A 223 -19.08 0.13 -2.17
CA LEU A 223 -18.44 -1.02 -1.55
C LEU A 223 -19.29 -2.29 -1.65
N PHE A 224 -20.61 -2.16 -1.50
CA PHE A 224 -21.55 -3.25 -1.68
C PHE A 224 -21.51 -3.79 -3.11
N LEU A 225 -21.66 -2.96 -4.12
CA LEU A 225 -21.60 -3.36 -5.51
C LEU A 225 -20.22 -3.92 -5.91
N LEU A 226 -19.14 -3.26 -5.46
CA LEU A 226 -17.78 -3.71 -5.71
C LEU A 226 -17.51 -5.09 -5.11
N ARG A 227 -18.08 -5.39 -3.93
CA ARG A 227 -17.97 -6.71 -3.31
C ARG A 227 -18.52 -7.82 -4.20
N TYR A 228 -19.74 -7.65 -4.73
CA TYR A 228 -20.35 -8.66 -5.61
C TYR A 228 -19.63 -8.75 -6.95
N ASN A 229 -19.17 -7.62 -7.49
CA ASN A 229 -18.31 -7.63 -8.66
C ASN A 229 -17.03 -8.46 -8.42
N CYS A 230 -16.38 -8.32 -7.24
CA CYS A 230 -15.20 -9.12 -6.90
C CYS A 230 -15.47 -10.62 -6.76
N LYS A 231 -16.71 -11.00 -6.45
CA LYS A 231 -17.13 -12.40 -6.38
C LYS A 231 -17.43 -12.98 -7.77
N SER A 232 -17.86 -12.14 -8.69
CA SER A 232 -18.11 -12.53 -10.07
C SER A 232 -16.81 -12.82 -10.83
N LEU A 233 -16.93 -13.45 -11.99
CA LEU A 233 -15.81 -13.70 -12.89
C LEU A 233 -15.14 -12.41 -13.39
N TYR A 234 -15.91 -11.33 -13.53
CA TYR A 234 -15.43 -10.05 -14.06
C TYR A 234 -14.50 -9.30 -13.11
N GLY A 235 -14.71 -9.43 -11.79
CA GLY A 235 -13.98 -8.69 -10.76
C GLY A 235 -12.90 -9.48 -10.03
N ALA A 236 -12.57 -10.69 -10.46
CA ALA A 236 -11.65 -11.59 -9.73
C ALA A 236 -10.30 -10.94 -9.41
N LYS A 237 -9.73 -10.15 -10.33
CA LYS A 237 -8.46 -9.43 -10.12
C LYS A 237 -8.56 -8.35 -9.03
N MET A 238 -9.69 -7.69 -8.89
CA MET A 238 -9.93 -6.67 -7.86
C MET A 238 -9.97 -7.27 -6.45
N ARG A 239 -10.28 -8.55 -6.31
CA ARG A 239 -10.33 -9.27 -5.03
C ARG A 239 -9.03 -9.16 -4.24
N VAL A 240 -7.88 -9.17 -4.93
CA VAL A 240 -6.56 -9.03 -4.31
C VAL A 240 -6.46 -7.70 -3.56
N TYR A 241 -6.83 -6.61 -4.22
CA TYR A 241 -6.76 -5.26 -3.63
C TYR A 241 -7.81 -5.05 -2.55
N MET A 242 -9.02 -5.59 -2.75
CA MET A 242 -10.08 -5.54 -1.74
C MET A 242 -9.60 -6.14 -0.41
N ASN A 243 -8.89 -7.25 -0.46
CA ASN A 243 -8.35 -7.92 0.72
C ASN A 243 -7.11 -7.21 1.28
N ARG A 244 -6.13 -6.88 0.41
CA ARG A 244 -4.88 -6.24 0.83
C ARG A 244 -5.11 -4.92 1.55
N TYR A 245 -6.00 -4.09 1.01
CA TYR A 245 -6.31 -2.77 1.57
C TYR A 245 -7.54 -2.76 2.49
N ASN A 246 -8.11 -3.94 2.79
CA ASN A 246 -9.28 -4.10 3.68
C ASN A 246 -10.41 -3.13 3.35
N LEU A 247 -10.83 -3.10 2.08
CA LEU A 247 -11.83 -2.15 1.61
C LEU A 247 -13.20 -2.35 2.25
N GLN A 248 -13.54 -3.60 2.61
CA GLN A 248 -14.81 -3.93 3.25
C GLN A 248 -14.88 -3.60 4.75
N LYS A 249 -13.84 -2.96 5.32
CA LYS A 249 -13.78 -2.70 6.78
C LYS A 249 -15.04 -2.03 7.33
N HIS A 250 -15.63 -1.13 6.57
CA HIS A 250 -16.79 -0.33 6.99
C HIS A 250 -18.12 -0.79 6.36
N LEU A 251 -18.10 -1.85 5.56
CA LEU A 251 -19.33 -2.42 4.98
C LEU A 251 -20.10 -3.19 6.05
N PRO A 252 -21.34 -2.79 6.39
CA PRO A 252 -22.14 -3.47 7.39
C PRO A 252 -22.51 -4.88 6.92
N LEU A 253 -22.31 -5.88 7.77
CA LEU A 253 -22.56 -7.28 7.41
C LEU A 253 -24.03 -7.57 7.09
N LEU A 254 -24.96 -7.00 7.87
CA LEU A 254 -26.39 -7.16 7.65
C LEU A 254 -26.90 -6.42 6.40
N SER A 255 -26.07 -5.61 5.74
CA SER A 255 -26.42 -5.03 4.43
C SER A 255 -26.13 -5.99 3.29
N LEU A 256 -25.38 -7.07 3.53
CA LEU A 256 -25.07 -8.09 2.53
C LEU A 256 -26.26 -9.01 2.28
N LEU A 257 -26.41 -9.46 1.04
CA LEU A 257 -27.55 -10.27 0.61
C LEU A 257 -27.59 -11.63 1.31
N GLU A 258 -26.42 -12.24 1.55
CA GLU A 258 -26.27 -13.53 2.22
C GLU A 258 -26.70 -13.47 3.69
N PHE A 259 -26.70 -12.28 4.30
CA PHE A 259 -27.08 -12.04 5.68
C PHE A 259 -28.55 -11.55 5.81
N SER A 260 -29.30 -11.50 4.73
CA SER A 260 -30.72 -11.09 4.73
C SER A 260 -31.58 -11.87 5.74
N PRO A 261 -31.43 -13.19 5.97
CA PRO A 261 -32.25 -13.90 6.94
C PRO A 261 -32.11 -13.36 8.38
N TYR A 262 -30.94 -12.85 8.73
CA TYR A 262 -30.68 -12.26 10.06
C TYR A 262 -31.18 -10.81 10.14
N LYS A 263 -31.06 -10.06 9.05
CA LYS A 263 -31.56 -8.69 8.96
C LYS A 263 -33.09 -8.67 9.17
N TYR A 264 -33.81 -9.57 8.49
CA TYR A 264 -35.28 -9.62 8.57
C TYR A 264 -35.82 -10.31 9.83
N ALA A 265 -34.96 -10.99 10.60
CA ALA A 265 -35.30 -11.48 11.94
C ALA A 265 -35.41 -10.36 12.98
N LEU A 266 -34.86 -9.18 12.67
CA LEU A 266 -34.90 -8.01 13.53
C LEU A 266 -35.79 -6.93 12.90
N SER A 267 -36.82 -6.51 13.62
CA SER A 267 -37.78 -5.51 13.14
C SER A 267 -37.30 -4.07 13.28
N ASP A 268 -36.39 -3.81 14.24
CA ASP A 268 -35.96 -2.46 14.58
C ASP A 268 -34.54 -2.14 14.01
N ASP A 269 -34.41 -0.98 13.38
CA ASP A 269 -33.15 -0.50 12.81
C ASP A 269 -32.08 -0.26 13.88
N LYS A 270 -32.47 0.14 15.10
CA LYS A 270 -31.52 0.28 16.21
C LYS A 270 -30.88 -1.06 16.58
N GLN A 271 -31.67 -2.12 16.60
CA GLN A 271 -31.19 -3.49 16.86
C GLN A 271 -30.30 -4.00 15.73
N ARG A 272 -30.66 -3.73 14.47
CA ARG A 272 -29.82 -4.05 13.31
C ARG A 272 -28.46 -3.34 13.38
N ASN A 273 -28.46 -2.05 13.70
CA ASN A 273 -27.24 -1.27 13.85
C ASN A 273 -26.39 -1.76 15.03
N ARG A 274 -27.00 -2.13 16.15
CA ARG A 274 -26.31 -2.69 17.30
C ARG A 274 -25.63 -4.02 16.93
N LEU A 275 -26.36 -4.92 16.28
CA LEU A 275 -25.82 -6.19 15.80
C LEU A 275 -24.67 -5.98 14.80
N ASN A 276 -24.82 -5.08 13.82
CA ASN A 276 -23.75 -4.74 12.88
C ASN A 276 -22.48 -4.27 13.59
N THR A 277 -22.62 -3.46 14.62
CA THR A 277 -21.47 -2.99 15.42
C THR A 277 -20.75 -4.17 16.06
N GLU A 278 -21.48 -5.07 16.70
CA GLU A 278 -20.91 -6.26 17.34
C GLU A 278 -20.27 -7.22 16.34
N LEU A 279 -20.94 -7.50 15.22
CA LEU A 279 -20.40 -8.32 14.16
C LEU A 279 -19.11 -7.72 13.56
N SER A 280 -19.03 -6.40 13.46
CA SER A 280 -17.83 -5.71 13.00
C SER A 280 -16.65 -5.89 13.98
N VAL A 281 -16.92 -5.87 15.29
CA VAL A 281 -15.91 -6.14 16.32
C VAL A 281 -15.44 -7.59 16.24
N ILE A 282 -16.38 -8.56 16.17
CA ILE A 282 -16.04 -9.99 16.05
C ILE A 282 -15.25 -10.22 14.75
N ARG A 283 -15.72 -9.68 13.62
CA ARG A 283 -15.04 -9.80 12.32
C ARG A 283 -13.60 -9.32 12.38
N LYS A 284 -13.36 -8.16 12.99
CA LYS A 284 -12.00 -7.62 13.14
C LYS A 284 -11.12 -8.58 13.95
N ASN A 285 -11.57 -8.98 15.13
CA ASN A 285 -10.76 -9.82 16.02
C ASN A 285 -10.50 -11.20 15.42
N VAL A 286 -11.51 -11.84 14.83
CA VAL A 286 -11.36 -13.16 14.19
C VAL A 286 -10.44 -13.08 12.98
N ARG A 287 -10.56 -12.03 12.16
CA ARG A 287 -9.63 -11.79 11.04
C ARG A 287 -8.19 -11.66 11.54
N ASP A 288 -7.98 -10.93 12.63
CA ASP A 288 -6.65 -10.76 13.23
C ASP A 288 -6.09 -12.09 13.75
N LEU A 289 -6.93 -13.01 14.24
CA LEU A 289 -6.51 -14.37 14.59
C LEU A 289 -5.97 -15.14 13.38
N PHE A 290 -6.62 -15.06 12.23
CA PHE A 290 -6.18 -15.73 11.01
C PHE A 290 -4.90 -15.14 10.40
N ILE A 291 -4.63 -13.85 10.63
CA ILE A 291 -3.44 -13.16 10.08
C ILE A 291 -2.19 -13.46 10.94
N ARG A 292 -2.35 -13.68 12.25
CA ARG A 292 -1.21 -13.96 13.13
C ARG A 292 -0.61 -15.33 12.81
N GLN A 293 0.71 -15.36 12.69
CA GLN A 293 1.48 -16.61 12.56
C GLN A 293 2.05 -16.96 13.94
N ASP A 294 1.26 -17.66 14.73
CA ASP A 294 1.68 -18.16 16.03
C ASP A 294 1.67 -19.70 15.99
N ASN A 295 2.55 -20.32 16.78
CA ASN A 295 2.64 -21.79 16.91
C ASN A 295 1.60 -22.37 17.87
N GLU A 296 0.75 -21.54 18.47
CA GLU A 296 -0.26 -21.94 19.44
C GLU A 296 -1.67 -21.65 18.92
N PRO A 297 -2.70 -22.37 19.41
CA PRO A 297 -4.10 -22.05 19.12
C PRO A 297 -4.44 -20.63 19.56
N LYS A 298 -5.21 -19.93 18.75
CA LYS A 298 -5.57 -18.52 18.94
C LYS A 298 -7.03 -18.43 19.36
N ILE A 299 -7.29 -17.68 20.41
CA ILE A 299 -8.62 -17.59 21.02
C ILE A 299 -9.13 -16.16 20.95
N PHE A 300 -10.35 -16.00 20.48
CA PHE A 300 -11.20 -14.84 20.69
C PHE A 300 -12.34 -15.21 21.62
N GLU A 301 -12.50 -14.47 22.70
CA GLU A 301 -13.57 -14.68 23.66
C GLU A 301 -14.26 -13.36 23.98
N LYS A 302 -15.59 -13.39 24.01
CA LYS A 302 -16.39 -12.24 24.42
C LYS A 302 -17.58 -12.67 25.26
N ILE A 303 -17.73 -12.07 26.41
CA ILE A 303 -18.83 -12.28 27.33
C ILE A 303 -19.80 -11.10 27.22
N TYR A 304 -21.08 -11.39 27.01
CA TYR A 304 -22.16 -10.41 26.95
C TYR A 304 -23.01 -10.53 28.21
N THR A 305 -23.00 -9.50 29.04
CA THR A 305 -23.79 -9.33 30.28
C THR A 305 -24.00 -10.58 31.13
N LYS A 306 -23.05 -11.51 31.18
CA LYS A 306 -23.10 -12.82 31.87
C LYS A 306 -24.08 -13.84 31.28
N ARG A 307 -24.88 -13.47 30.24
CA ARG A 307 -25.87 -14.38 29.63
C ARG A 307 -25.33 -15.15 28.45
N TYR A 308 -24.60 -14.47 27.55
CA TYR A 308 -23.98 -15.08 26.40
C TYR A 308 -22.47 -14.99 26.47
N ARG A 309 -21.81 -16.10 26.20
CA ARG A 309 -20.36 -16.17 26.01
C ARG A 309 -20.10 -16.76 24.64
N ILE A 310 -19.34 -16.05 23.82
CA ILE A 310 -18.92 -16.48 22.50
C ILE A 310 -17.41 -16.69 22.55
N LYS A 311 -16.97 -17.92 22.26
CA LYS A 311 -15.56 -18.27 22.12
C LYS A 311 -15.33 -18.76 20.70
N ILE A 312 -14.32 -18.25 20.04
CA ILE A 312 -13.87 -18.69 18.73
C ILE A 312 -12.40 -19.05 18.86
N GLU A 313 -12.07 -20.29 18.62
CA GLU A 313 -10.71 -20.81 18.67
C GLU A 313 -10.25 -21.19 17.27
N VAL A 314 -9.06 -20.75 16.89
CA VAL A 314 -8.43 -21.06 15.60
C VAL A 314 -7.18 -21.87 15.86
N SER A 315 -7.04 -23.01 15.18
CA SER A 315 -5.86 -23.87 15.30
C SER A 315 -4.57 -23.14 14.89
N ALA A 316 -3.42 -23.58 15.41
CA ALA A 316 -2.12 -22.97 15.13
C ALA A 316 -1.79 -22.92 13.61
N ASP A 317 -2.22 -23.95 12.87
CA ASP A 317 -2.03 -24.05 11.42
C ASP A 317 -3.08 -23.26 10.59
N ASN A 318 -3.99 -22.55 11.26
CA ASN A 318 -5.11 -21.81 10.65
C ASN A 318 -6.04 -22.65 9.75
N LYS A 319 -6.07 -23.98 9.93
CA LYS A 319 -6.87 -24.88 9.11
C LYS A 319 -8.18 -25.30 9.75
N GLN A 320 -8.29 -25.11 11.05
CA GLN A 320 -9.47 -25.49 11.82
C GLN A 320 -9.87 -24.36 12.74
N PHE A 321 -11.16 -24.23 12.97
CA PHE A 321 -11.68 -23.35 14.01
C PHE A 321 -12.88 -24.00 14.72
N GLU A 322 -13.09 -23.58 15.94
CA GLU A 322 -14.21 -24.04 16.78
C GLU A 322 -14.97 -22.83 17.31
N ILE A 323 -16.30 -22.91 17.28
CA ILE A 323 -17.18 -21.87 17.84
C ILE A 323 -17.94 -22.50 18.99
N GLU A 324 -17.81 -21.89 20.16
CA GLU A 324 -18.55 -22.25 21.37
C GLU A 324 -19.45 -21.07 21.75
N ILE A 325 -20.74 -21.34 21.93
CA ILE A 325 -21.72 -20.38 22.40
C ILE A 325 -22.36 -20.94 23.65
N ILE A 326 -22.11 -20.29 24.77
CA ILE A 326 -22.68 -20.66 26.07
C ILE A 326 -23.75 -19.67 26.43
N LYS A 327 -24.96 -20.16 26.72
CA LYS A 327 -26.06 -19.38 27.25
C LYS A 327 -26.25 -19.73 28.72
N ASN A 328 -26.17 -18.75 29.62
CA ASN A 328 -26.48 -18.92 31.04
C ASN A 328 -27.96 -18.64 31.29
N GLU A 329 -28.75 -19.66 31.42
CA GLU A 329 -30.20 -19.56 31.61
C GLU A 329 -30.60 -19.01 32.99
N ASN A 330 -29.72 -19.12 33.99
CA ASN A 330 -30.00 -18.69 35.37
C ASN A 330 -29.86 -17.16 35.56
N HIS A 331 -29.46 -16.43 34.53
CA HIS A 331 -29.27 -14.99 34.64
C HIS A 331 -30.39 -14.21 33.94
N VAL A 332 -31.33 -13.69 34.74
CA VAL A 332 -32.36 -12.76 34.25
C VAL A 332 -31.81 -11.34 34.30
N VAL A 333 -31.66 -10.72 33.14
CA VAL A 333 -31.17 -9.35 33.01
C VAL A 333 -32.36 -8.45 32.65
N SER A 334 -32.48 -7.35 33.36
CA SER A 334 -33.40 -6.26 32.96
C SER A 334 -32.73 -5.56 31.76
N LEU A 335 -33.17 -5.87 30.57
CA LEU A 335 -32.56 -5.44 29.29
C LEU A 335 -33.31 -4.20 28.79
N THR A 336 -32.58 -3.19 28.39
CA THR A 336 -33.12 -2.10 27.56
C THR A 336 -33.26 -2.55 26.13
N ASP A 337 -34.19 -1.99 25.36
CA ASP A 337 -34.43 -2.37 23.96
C ASP A 337 -33.21 -2.18 23.04
N THR A 338 -32.19 -1.50 23.50
CA THR A 338 -30.94 -1.22 22.76
C THR A 338 -29.79 -2.14 23.15
N ASP A 339 -29.95 -2.99 24.16
CA ASP A 339 -28.88 -3.87 24.60
C ASP A 339 -28.66 -5.02 23.61
N ILE A 340 -27.41 -5.41 23.43
CA ILE A 340 -27.05 -6.51 22.52
C ILE A 340 -27.67 -7.83 22.97
N ASP A 341 -27.85 -8.02 24.27
CA ASP A 341 -28.46 -9.24 24.81
C ASP A 341 -29.92 -9.40 24.39
N VAL A 342 -30.70 -8.31 24.28
CA VAL A 342 -32.05 -8.34 23.73
C VAL A 342 -32.03 -8.77 22.28
N VAL A 343 -31.04 -8.27 21.51
CA VAL A 343 -30.89 -8.62 20.09
C VAL A 343 -30.52 -10.10 19.94
N LEU A 344 -29.60 -10.60 20.75
CA LEU A 344 -29.20 -12.00 20.75
C LEU A 344 -30.36 -12.92 21.18
N GLU A 345 -31.13 -12.51 22.17
CA GLU A 345 -32.30 -13.27 22.63
C GLU A 345 -33.39 -13.35 21.55
N ARG A 346 -33.64 -12.27 20.81
CA ARG A 346 -34.59 -12.25 19.68
C ARG A 346 -34.14 -13.12 18.51
N LEU A 347 -32.84 -13.18 18.24
CA LEU A 347 -32.30 -14.09 17.21
C LEU A 347 -32.45 -15.55 17.63
N GLY A 348 -32.24 -15.85 18.90
CA GLY A 348 -32.21 -17.18 19.43
C GLY A 348 -30.86 -17.91 19.14
N HIS A 349 -30.57 -18.90 19.96
CA HIS A 349 -29.28 -19.63 19.96
C HIS A 349 -28.89 -20.18 18.59
N ASP A 350 -29.79 -20.82 17.88
CA ASP A 350 -29.52 -21.46 16.58
C ASP A 350 -29.18 -20.43 15.48
N LYS A 351 -29.89 -19.28 15.46
CA LYS A 351 -29.58 -18.23 14.52
C LYS A 351 -28.29 -17.50 14.83
N ILE A 352 -27.95 -17.34 16.12
CA ILE A 352 -26.66 -16.78 16.52
C ILE A 352 -25.53 -17.68 16.04
N ARG A 353 -25.68 -19.00 16.25
CA ARG A 353 -24.71 -19.98 15.81
C ARG A 353 -24.50 -19.94 14.31
N THR A 354 -25.57 -20.02 13.52
CA THR A 354 -25.51 -19.93 12.07
C THR A 354 -24.93 -18.60 11.60
N LEU A 355 -25.31 -17.50 12.22
CA LEU A 355 -24.78 -16.16 11.91
C LEU A 355 -23.25 -16.10 12.11
N LEU A 356 -22.73 -16.71 13.18
CA LEU A 356 -21.28 -16.72 13.44
C LEU A 356 -20.54 -17.62 12.43
N TYR A 357 -21.15 -18.72 12.00
CA TYR A 357 -20.61 -19.54 10.90
C TYR A 357 -20.54 -18.76 9.60
N ASP A 358 -21.63 -18.11 9.24
CA ASP A 358 -21.69 -17.29 8.04
C ASP A 358 -20.66 -16.16 8.09
N LEU A 359 -20.49 -15.54 9.26
CA LEU A 359 -19.46 -14.54 9.50
C LEU A 359 -18.05 -15.09 9.25
N ILE A 360 -17.76 -16.29 9.74
CA ILE A 360 -16.45 -16.90 9.55
C ILE A 360 -16.24 -17.32 8.09
N CYS A 361 -17.26 -17.87 7.44
CA CYS A 361 -17.23 -18.13 6.00
C CYS A 361 -16.90 -16.86 5.23
N GLU A 362 -17.56 -15.75 5.58
CA GLU A 362 -17.30 -14.45 5.01
C GLU A 362 -15.85 -13.97 5.22
N ILE A 363 -15.34 -14.04 6.45
CA ILE A 363 -13.96 -13.68 6.78
C ILE A 363 -12.99 -14.54 5.98
N PHE A 364 -13.26 -15.82 5.88
CA PHE A 364 -12.39 -16.80 5.23
C PHE A 364 -12.33 -16.58 3.72
N VAL A 365 -13.48 -16.38 3.08
CA VAL A 365 -13.59 -16.14 1.63
C VAL A 365 -12.93 -14.82 1.24
N TYR A 366 -13.00 -13.79 2.11
CA TYR A 366 -12.52 -12.43 1.82
C TYR A 366 -11.28 -12.00 2.60
N SER A 367 -10.68 -12.88 3.39
CA SER A 367 -9.39 -12.56 4.02
C SER A 367 -8.23 -12.77 3.04
N ASN A 368 -7.12 -12.09 3.28
CA ASN A 368 -5.87 -12.30 2.56
C ASN A 368 -5.42 -13.77 2.56
N PHE A 369 -5.83 -14.49 3.58
CA PHE A 369 -5.52 -15.89 3.80
C PHE A 369 -6.03 -16.79 2.66
N SER A 370 -7.25 -16.56 2.16
CA SER A 370 -7.84 -17.36 1.10
C SER A 370 -7.14 -17.22 -0.26
N LEU A 371 -6.45 -16.10 -0.50
CA LEU A 371 -5.75 -15.82 -1.75
C LEU A 371 -4.41 -16.54 -1.86
N TYR A 372 -3.69 -16.64 -0.75
CA TYR A 372 -2.35 -17.22 -0.74
C TYR A 372 -2.35 -18.74 -0.63
N ASN A 373 -3.39 -19.35 -0.05
CA ASN A 373 -3.39 -20.77 0.31
C ASN A 373 -4.21 -21.68 -0.60
N LYS A 374 -4.76 -21.20 -1.72
CA LYS A 374 -5.60 -21.98 -2.65
C LYS A 374 -6.65 -22.86 -1.92
N ILE A 375 -7.34 -22.28 -0.97
CA ILE A 375 -8.24 -23.02 -0.09
C ILE A 375 -9.63 -23.04 -0.69
N VAL A 376 -10.28 -24.17 -0.71
CA VAL A 376 -11.43 -24.35 -1.54
C VAL A 376 -12.68 -24.78 -0.85
N ASP A 377 -12.73 -25.82 -0.12
CA ASP A 377 -13.97 -26.25 0.47
C ASP A 377 -13.99 -25.94 1.97
N LEU A 378 -14.97 -25.11 2.36
CA LEU A 378 -15.32 -24.91 3.74
C LEU A 378 -16.37 -25.95 4.12
N LYS A 379 -15.95 -27.08 4.67
CA LYS A 379 -16.88 -28.07 5.19
C LYS A 379 -17.04 -27.86 6.69
N ILE A 380 -18.24 -27.49 7.11
CA ILE A 380 -18.60 -27.35 8.51
C ILE A 380 -19.22 -28.66 8.96
N GLU A 381 -18.56 -29.35 9.86
CA GLU A 381 -19.10 -30.57 10.48
C GLU A 381 -19.59 -30.24 11.88
N TYR A 382 -20.82 -30.68 12.17
CA TYR A 382 -21.40 -30.57 13.50
C TYR A 382 -21.01 -31.80 14.30
N ASP A 383 -20.49 -31.60 15.49
CA ASP A 383 -20.31 -32.70 16.44
C ASP A 383 -21.70 -33.09 16.95
N SER A 384 -22.14 -34.30 16.56
CA SER A 384 -23.44 -34.85 16.95
C SER A 384 -23.55 -35.14 18.47
N GLN A 385 -22.43 -35.20 19.18
CA GLN A 385 -22.40 -35.47 20.63
C GLN A 385 -22.40 -34.18 21.47
N ARG A 386 -22.03 -33.02 20.86
CA ARG A 386 -22.03 -31.72 21.49
C ARG A 386 -22.83 -30.74 20.65
N GLN A 387 -24.14 -30.67 20.90
CA GLN A 387 -25.05 -29.78 20.13
C GLN A 387 -24.66 -28.33 20.13
N GLU A 388 -23.71 -27.89 20.95
CA GLU A 388 -23.27 -26.52 21.14
C GLU A 388 -21.91 -26.18 20.48
N GLN A 389 -21.21 -27.18 19.94
CA GLN A 389 -19.91 -27.00 19.29
C GLN A 389 -20.00 -27.39 17.82
N ALA A 390 -19.45 -26.57 16.99
CA ALA A 390 -19.29 -26.89 15.59
C ALA A 390 -17.83 -26.73 15.17
N LYS A 391 -17.33 -27.69 14.47
CA LYS A 391 -15.94 -27.79 14.07
C LYS A 391 -15.80 -27.69 12.57
N MET A 392 -14.97 -26.79 12.11
CA MET A 392 -14.60 -26.74 10.70
C MET A 392 -13.46 -27.72 10.44
N VAL A 393 -13.65 -28.65 9.52
CA VAL A 393 -12.74 -29.78 9.35
C VAL A 393 -11.82 -29.66 8.15
N LYS A 394 -12.20 -28.99 7.07
CA LYS A 394 -11.33 -28.80 5.90
C LYS A 394 -11.69 -27.59 5.06
N CYS A 395 -10.65 -26.94 4.61
CA CYS A 395 -10.74 -25.87 3.66
C CYS A 395 -9.88 -26.22 2.45
N LYS A 396 -10.52 -26.50 1.32
CA LYS A 396 -9.85 -26.70 0.02
C LYS A 396 -10.47 -25.80 -1.01
N ARG A 397 -9.70 -25.18 -1.87
CA ARG A 397 -10.18 -24.40 -3.02
C ARG A 397 -9.65 -24.94 -4.32
N SER A 398 -10.49 -25.21 -5.32
CA SER A 398 -10.14 -25.31 -6.73
C SER A 398 -10.46 -23.97 -7.41
N PHE A 399 -9.53 -23.41 -8.14
CA PHE A 399 -9.81 -22.33 -9.08
C PHE A 399 -10.02 -22.92 -10.45
#